data_05f1e39b936f5cbfea864b3874c0d09d
#
_entry.id   05f1e39b936f5cbfea864b3874c0d09d
#
_cell.length_a   1.000
_cell.length_b   1.000
_cell.length_c   1.000
_cell.angle_alpha   90.00
_cell.angle_beta   90.00
_cell.angle_gamma   90.00
#
_symmetry.space_group_name_H-M   'P 1'
#
loop_
_entity.id
_entity.type
_entity.pdbx_description
1 polymer ?
#
loop_
_entity_poly.entity_id
_entity_poly.type
_entity_poly.pdbx_seq_one_letter_code
_entity_poly.pdbx_strand_id
1 'polypeptide(L)'
;MIPKNTKKIIIYLLRNLEIVNINQISKNLEISVGSAFKILKELEKNNLVLSSNLGNAKFYQINLNNEETIKWCEILLSEERRNLKGYSKIYAEEIQKFEHSELIILFGSVLNNKDFNDVDVLFITNKPKEVTRFCLNLSKIRTKPVVPLILKKEDFIKEIKNKKEVALNILKTGIILKGESALLK
;
A
#
# COMPACT_ATOMS: atom_id res chain seq x y z
N MET A 1 -11.43 -18.50 1.98
CA MET A 1 -10.02 -18.01 1.88
C MET A 1 -9.79 -17.49 0.47
N ILE A 2 -9.28 -16.25 0.30
CA ILE A 2 -9.03 -15.69 -1.04
C ILE A 2 -7.81 -16.40 -1.67
N PRO A 3 -7.91 -16.93 -2.91
CA PRO A 3 -6.79 -17.60 -3.57
C PRO A 3 -5.58 -16.69 -3.78
N LYS A 4 -4.38 -17.27 -3.77
CA LYS A 4 -3.10 -16.53 -3.82
C LYS A 4 -3.01 -15.56 -5.02
N ASN A 5 -3.35 -16.02 -6.22
CA ASN A 5 -3.26 -15.17 -7.41
C ASN A 5 -4.34 -14.07 -7.44
N THR A 6 -5.52 -14.34 -6.87
CA THR A 6 -6.57 -13.34 -6.70
C THR A 6 -6.10 -12.21 -5.76
N LYS A 7 -5.47 -12.56 -4.62
CA LYS A 7 -4.85 -11.57 -3.73
C LYS A 7 -3.81 -10.70 -4.46
N LYS A 8 -2.92 -11.34 -5.22
CA LYS A 8 -1.89 -10.62 -5.99
C LYS A 8 -2.52 -9.61 -6.97
N ILE A 9 -3.56 -10.01 -7.69
CA ILE A 9 -4.24 -9.13 -8.65
C ILE A 9 -4.91 -7.95 -7.94
N ILE A 10 -5.63 -8.18 -6.86
CA ILE A 10 -6.32 -7.10 -6.12
C ILE A 10 -5.29 -6.09 -5.59
N ILE A 11 -4.24 -6.55 -4.92
CA ILE A 11 -3.18 -5.66 -4.40
C ILE A 11 -2.47 -4.93 -5.53
N TYR A 12 -2.20 -5.59 -6.64
CA TYR A 12 -1.59 -4.96 -7.81
C TYR A 12 -2.47 -3.85 -8.37
N LEU A 13 -3.77 -4.10 -8.56
CA LEU A 13 -4.72 -3.10 -9.03
C LEU A 13 -4.88 -1.93 -8.02
N LEU A 14 -4.93 -2.23 -6.73
CA LEU A 14 -5.03 -1.23 -5.68
C LEU A 14 -3.83 -0.26 -5.67
N ARG A 15 -2.61 -0.80 -5.87
CA ARG A 15 -1.37 -0.02 -5.84
C ARG A 15 -1.05 0.70 -7.15
N ASN A 16 -1.78 0.38 -8.21
CA ASN A 16 -1.66 1.07 -9.49
C ASN A 16 -2.75 2.13 -9.64
N LEU A 17 -2.35 3.40 -9.69
CA LEU A 17 -3.25 4.53 -9.89
C LEU A 17 -3.76 4.63 -11.33
N GLU A 18 -3.12 3.94 -12.27
CA GLU A 18 -3.48 3.89 -13.67
C GLU A 18 -4.19 2.57 -13.98
N ILE A 19 -5.09 2.63 -14.96
CA ILE A 19 -5.73 1.41 -15.47
C ILE A 19 -4.68 0.52 -16.16
N VAL A 20 -4.81 -0.79 -15.98
CA VAL A 20 -3.84 -1.78 -16.51
C VAL A 20 -4.53 -2.84 -17.34
N ASN A 21 -3.88 -3.32 -18.39
CA ASN A 21 -4.40 -4.41 -19.20
C ASN A 21 -3.93 -5.79 -18.70
N ILE A 22 -4.55 -6.85 -19.19
CA ILE A 22 -4.29 -8.22 -18.77
C ILE A 22 -2.83 -8.65 -18.98
N ASN A 23 -2.19 -8.18 -20.06
CA ASN A 23 -0.80 -8.54 -20.36
C ASN A 23 0.16 -7.90 -19.33
N GLN A 24 -0.10 -6.65 -18.93
CA GLN A 24 0.65 -5.99 -17.87
C GLN A 24 0.48 -6.72 -16.54
N ILE A 25 -0.75 -7.11 -16.17
CA ILE A 25 -1.04 -7.87 -14.96
C ILE A 25 -0.31 -9.22 -14.98
N SER A 26 -0.44 -9.96 -16.08
CA SER A 26 0.19 -11.27 -16.27
C SER A 26 1.72 -11.19 -16.14
N LYS A 27 2.34 -10.23 -16.84
CA LYS A 27 3.80 -10.02 -16.82
C LYS A 27 4.31 -9.61 -15.43
N ASN A 28 3.68 -8.60 -14.80
CA ASN A 28 4.17 -8.05 -13.54
C ASN A 28 3.94 -8.98 -12.33
N LEU A 29 2.93 -9.85 -12.41
CA LEU A 29 2.61 -10.82 -11.35
C LEU A 29 3.15 -12.22 -11.60
N GLU A 30 3.78 -12.45 -12.76
CA GLU A 30 4.31 -13.76 -13.19
C GLU A 30 3.23 -14.86 -13.15
N ILE A 31 2.04 -14.54 -13.67
CA ILE A 31 0.93 -15.48 -13.81
C ILE A 31 0.55 -15.61 -15.28
N SER A 32 0.00 -16.77 -15.69
CA SER A 32 -0.45 -16.95 -17.08
C SER A 32 -1.61 -16.01 -17.43
N VAL A 33 -1.67 -15.55 -18.68
CA VAL A 33 -2.77 -14.71 -19.18
C VAL A 33 -4.13 -15.39 -18.98
N GLY A 34 -4.22 -16.71 -19.20
CA GLY A 34 -5.45 -17.48 -18.97
C GLY A 34 -5.90 -17.50 -17.51
N SER A 35 -4.93 -17.58 -16.55
CA SER A 35 -5.26 -17.49 -15.12
C SER A 35 -5.71 -16.08 -14.76
N ALA A 36 -5.00 -15.04 -15.23
CA ALA A 36 -5.38 -13.65 -15.01
C ALA A 36 -6.78 -13.37 -15.56
N PHE A 37 -7.08 -13.85 -16.78
CA PHE A 37 -8.41 -13.68 -17.41
C PHE A 37 -9.54 -14.28 -16.58
N LYS A 38 -9.39 -15.53 -16.13
CA LYS A 38 -10.43 -16.19 -15.30
C LYS A 38 -10.69 -15.41 -14.00
N ILE A 39 -9.62 -14.99 -13.32
CA ILE A 39 -9.73 -14.24 -12.08
C ILE A 39 -10.38 -12.87 -12.31
N LEU A 40 -9.90 -12.10 -13.31
CA LEU A 40 -10.45 -10.79 -13.62
C LEU A 40 -11.91 -10.85 -14.02
N LYS A 41 -12.32 -11.86 -14.80
CA LYS A 41 -13.72 -12.10 -15.15
C LYS A 41 -14.60 -12.36 -13.93
N GLU A 42 -14.10 -13.12 -12.96
CA GLU A 42 -14.80 -13.38 -11.70
C GLU A 42 -14.91 -12.12 -10.84
N LEU A 43 -13.80 -11.37 -10.68
CA LEU A 43 -13.77 -10.10 -9.94
C LEU A 43 -14.71 -9.05 -10.56
N GLU A 44 -14.75 -8.95 -11.90
CA GLU A 44 -15.64 -8.07 -12.64
C GLU A 44 -17.11 -8.46 -12.45
N LYS A 45 -17.43 -9.76 -12.54
CA LYS A 45 -18.78 -10.30 -12.28
C LYS A 45 -19.30 -9.94 -10.89
N ASN A 46 -18.42 -9.92 -9.89
CA ASN A 46 -18.73 -9.56 -8.51
C ASN A 46 -18.58 -8.05 -8.22
N ASN A 47 -18.38 -7.24 -9.27
CA ASN A 47 -18.22 -5.78 -9.18
C ASN A 47 -17.06 -5.31 -8.28
N LEU A 48 -16.05 -6.17 -8.09
CA LEU A 48 -14.84 -5.84 -7.32
C LEU A 48 -13.81 -5.08 -8.18
N VAL A 49 -13.91 -5.23 -9.49
CA VAL A 49 -13.04 -4.60 -10.49
C VAL A 49 -13.90 -3.99 -11.57
N LEU A 50 -13.56 -2.80 -12.00
CA LEU A 50 -14.14 -2.14 -13.18
C LEU A 50 -13.27 -2.40 -14.40
N SER A 51 -13.90 -2.52 -15.56
CA SER A 51 -13.19 -2.63 -16.82
C SER A 51 -13.64 -1.56 -17.82
N SER A 52 -12.74 -1.17 -18.71
CA SER A 52 -13.00 -0.27 -19.82
C SER A 52 -12.25 -0.74 -21.06
N ASN A 53 -12.82 -0.52 -22.25
CA ASN A 53 -12.15 -0.80 -23.52
C ASN A 53 -11.49 0.48 -24.02
N LEU A 54 -10.20 0.41 -24.31
CA LEU A 54 -9.44 1.46 -24.97
C LEU A 54 -8.82 0.88 -26.25
N GLY A 55 -9.35 1.27 -27.39
CA GLY A 55 -9.05 0.62 -28.68
C GLY A 55 -9.44 -0.86 -28.62
N ASN A 56 -8.51 -1.74 -29.00
CA ASN A 56 -8.71 -3.19 -29.01
C ASN A 56 -8.31 -3.88 -27.70
N ALA A 57 -7.98 -3.14 -26.65
CA ALA A 57 -7.53 -3.70 -25.38
C ALA A 57 -8.50 -3.38 -24.24
N LYS A 58 -8.72 -4.38 -23.36
CA LYS A 58 -9.49 -4.23 -22.15
C LYS A 58 -8.57 -3.90 -20.98
N PHE A 59 -8.92 -2.84 -20.25
CA PHE A 59 -8.20 -2.34 -19.09
C PHE A 59 -9.02 -2.54 -17.83
N TYR A 60 -8.34 -2.66 -16.70
CA TYR A 60 -8.94 -2.96 -15.40
C TYR A 60 -8.45 -1.99 -14.34
N GLN A 61 -9.31 -1.69 -13.38
CA GLN A 61 -9.00 -0.95 -12.17
C GLN A 61 -9.81 -1.50 -10.99
N ILE A 62 -9.32 -1.29 -9.78
CA ILE A 62 -10.04 -1.65 -8.56
C ILE A 62 -11.30 -0.78 -8.41
N ASN A 63 -12.41 -1.37 -7.95
CA ASN A 63 -13.65 -0.64 -7.73
C ASN A 63 -13.80 -0.22 -6.27
N LEU A 64 -13.21 0.89 -5.88
CA LEU A 64 -13.30 1.41 -4.51
C LEU A 64 -14.68 2.03 -4.17
N ASN A 65 -15.64 2.10 -5.12
CA ASN A 65 -17.02 2.48 -4.81
C ASN A 65 -17.85 1.31 -4.26
N ASN A 66 -17.31 0.07 -4.29
CA ASN A 66 -17.96 -1.11 -3.75
C ASN A 66 -17.42 -1.40 -2.34
N GLU A 67 -18.30 -1.43 -1.34
CA GLU A 67 -17.94 -1.69 0.06
C GLU A 67 -17.26 -3.06 0.28
N GLU A 68 -17.67 -4.09 -0.48
CA GLU A 68 -17.02 -5.40 -0.40
C GLU A 68 -15.57 -5.33 -0.88
N THR A 69 -15.30 -4.56 -1.95
CA THR A 69 -13.95 -4.31 -2.44
C THR A 69 -13.09 -3.63 -1.38
N ILE A 70 -13.63 -2.61 -0.71
CA ILE A 70 -12.92 -1.90 0.37
C ILE A 70 -12.54 -2.89 1.48
N LYS A 71 -13.48 -3.71 1.94
CA LYS A 71 -13.23 -4.73 2.97
C LYS A 71 -12.17 -5.75 2.56
N TRP A 72 -12.19 -6.20 1.31
CA TRP A 72 -11.15 -7.09 0.78
C TRP A 72 -9.79 -6.41 0.77
N CYS A 73 -9.71 -5.16 0.32
CA CYS A 73 -8.46 -4.39 0.34
C CYS A 73 -7.92 -4.20 1.76
N GLU A 74 -8.75 -3.84 2.73
CA GLU A 74 -8.36 -3.69 4.14
C GLU A 74 -7.78 -5.00 4.71
N ILE A 75 -8.44 -6.13 4.46
CA ILE A 75 -7.95 -7.45 4.90
C ILE A 75 -6.60 -7.77 4.27
N LEU A 76 -6.43 -7.52 2.97
CA LEU A 76 -5.19 -7.82 2.26
C LEU A 76 -4.03 -6.92 2.71
N LEU A 77 -4.27 -5.63 2.91
CA LEU A 77 -3.28 -4.69 3.45
C LEU A 77 -2.86 -5.08 4.87
N SER A 78 -3.82 -5.48 5.72
CA SER A 78 -3.51 -6.01 7.05
C SER A 78 -2.73 -7.33 6.99
N GLU A 79 -2.99 -8.19 5.99
CA GLU A 79 -2.23 -9.43 5.77
C GLU A 79 -0.77 -9.13 5.38
N GLU A 80 -0.53 -8.14 4.51
CA GLU A 80 0.83 -7.71 4.17
C GLU A 80 1.61 -7.27 5.41
N ARG A 81 1.00 -6.45 6.29
CA ARG A 81 1.62 -6.04 7.56
C ARG A 81 1.95 -7.23 8.45
N ARG A 82 1.03 -8.19 8.62
CA ARG A 82 1.26 -9.39 9.44
C ARG A 82 2.36 -10.30 8.89
N ASN A 83 2.62 -10.23 7.60
CA ASN A 83 3.66 -11.02 6.94
C ASN A 83 5.06 -10.40 7.03
N LEU A 84 5.21 -9.22 7.62
CA LEU A 84 6.52 -8.62 7.88
C LEU A 84 7.37 -9.54 8.78
N LYS A 85 8.69 -9.54 8.52
CA LYS A 85 9.67 -10.37 9.22
C LYS A 85 10.89 -9.54 9.63
N GLY A 86 11.69 -10.08 10.54
CA GLY A 86 12.95 -9.45 10.95
C GLY A 86 12.77 -8.02 11.48
N TYR A 87 13.67 -7.15 11.08
CA TYR A 87 13.66 -5.75 11.53
C TYR A 87 12.40 -4.99 11.12
N SER A 88 11.91 -5.17 9.89
CA SER A 88 10.69 -4.49 9.44
C SER A 88 9.49 -4.81 10.34
N LYS A 89 9.36 -6.06 10.83
CA LYS A 89 8.32 -6.44 11.78
C LYS A 89 8.50 -5.73 13.14
N ILE A 90 9.72 -5.73 13.67
CA ILE A 90 10.02 -5.11 14.98
C ILE A 90 9.67 -3.62 14.97
N TYR A 91 10.12 -2.90 13.93
CA TYR A 91 9.81 -1.47 13.80
C TYR A 91 8.32 -1.22 13.56
N ALA A 92 7.66 -2.04 12.72
CA ALA A 92 6.24 -1.92 12.48
C ALA A 92 5.39 -2.05 13.75
N GLU A 93 5.70 -3.03 14.60
CA GLU A 93 5.01 -3.28 15.88
C GLU A 93 5.14 -2.11 16.87
N GLU A 94 6.25 -1.36 16.82
CA GLU A 94 6.44 -0.17 17.65
C GLU A 94 5.76 1.06 17.02
N ILE A 95 5.96 1.28 15.73
CA ILE A 95 5.49 2.47 15.03
C ILE A 95 3.96 2.52 14.96
N GLN A 96 3.29 1.38 14.76
CA GLN A 96 1.82 1.31 14.73
C GLN A 96 1.14 1.74 16.04
N LYS A 97 1.86 1.77 17.16
CA LYS A 97 1.35 2.25 18.45
C LYS A 97 1.17 3.78 18.51
N PHE A 98 1.71 4.52 17.54
CA PHE A 98 1.50 5.96 17.47
C PHE A 98 0.04 6.29 17.13
N GLU A 99 -0.66 6.93 18.07
CA GLU A 99 -2.12 7.12 17.98
C GLU A 99 -2.53 8.32 17.14
N HIS A 100 -1.70 9.36 17.08
CA HIS A 100 -2.04 10.66 16.51
C HIS A 100 -1.75 10.79 15.01
N SER A 101 -1.97 9.72 14.24
CA SER A 101 -1.86 9.72 12.79
C SER A 101 -3.06 9.02 12.16
N GLU A 102 -3.59 9.59 11.07
CA GLU A 102 -4.67 8.99 10.28
C GLU A 102 -4.17 7.83 9.43
N LEU A 103 -2.94 7.95 8.91
CA LEU A 103 -2.29 6.94 8.08
C LEU A 103 -0.82 6.86 8.44
N ILE A 104 -0.29 5.64 8.55
CA ILE A 104 1.14 5.37 8.76
C ILE A 104 1.58 4.32 7.75
N ILE A 105 2.62 4.64 6.98
CA ILE A 105 3.19 3.73 5.97
C ILE A 105 4.69 3.56 6.23
N LEU A 106 5.12 2.32 6.43
CA LEU A 106 6.53 1.93 6.46
C LEU A 106 7.02 1.71 5.03
N PHE A 107 8.13 2.32 4.65
CA PHE A 107 8.68 2.19 3.30
C PHE A 107 10.22 2.16 3.30
N GLY A 108 10.82 2.11 2.12
CA GLY A 108 12.27 2.16 1.99
C GLY A 108 12.99 0.82 2.17
N SER A 109 14.28 0.91 2.43
CA SER A 109 15.21 -0.23 2.41
C SER A 109 14.94 -1.28 3.50
N VAL A 110 14.37 -0.88 4.63
CA VAL A 110 14.00 -1.78 5.73
C VAL A 110 13.03 -2.90 5.31
N LEU A 111 12.20 -2.67 4.28
CA LEU A 111 11.25 -3.67 3.78
C LEU A 111 11.94 -4.82 3.01
N ASN A 112 13.13 -4.58 2.49
CA ASN A 112 13.88 -5.56 1.69
C ASN A 112 14.79 -6.47 2.53
N ASN A 113 14.79 -6.33 3.87
CA ASN A 113 15.69 -7.06 4.79
C ASN A 113 17.18 -7.02 4.39
N LYS A 114 17.59 -6.00 3.60
CA LYS A 114 18.97 -5.73 3.25
C LYS A 114 19.58 -4.79 4.29
N ASP A 115 20.87 -4.54 4.19
CA ASP A 115 21.52 -3.51 5.00
C ASP A 115 20.80 -2.18 4.78
N PHE A 116 20.22 -1.67 5.85
CA PHE A 116 19.54 -0.37 5.87
C PHE A 116 20.18 0.51 6.95
N ASN A 117 20.22 1.83 6.70
CA ASN A 117 20.83 2.80 7.63
C ASN A 117 19.76 3.46 8.50
N ASP A 118 18.56 3.56 8.01
CA ASP A 118 17.42 4.24 8.63
C ASP A 118 16.12 3.50 8.32
N VAL A 119 15.06 3.89 9.00
CA VAL A 119 13.71 3.35 8.85
C VAL A 119 12.79 4.49 8.42
N ASP A 120 12.46 4.50 7.14
CA ASP A 120 11.60 5.52 6.54
C ASP A 120 10.12 5.25 6.85
N VAL A 121 9.43 6.26 7.37
CA VAL A 121 8.01 6.16 7.72
C VAL A 121 7.24 7.42 7.32
N LEU A 122 6.17 7.25 6.55
CA LEU A 122 5.22 8.31 6.29
C LEU A 122 4.18 8.37 7.41
N PHE A 123 3.96 9.57 7.95
CA PHE A 123 2.88 9.88 8.87
C PHE A 123 1.97 10.96 8.26
N ILE A 124 0.69 10.63 8.11
CA ILE A 124 -0.34 11.62 7.74
C ILE A 124 -1.01 12.11 9.02
N THR A 125 -0.69 13.36 9.39
CA THR A 125 -1.12 13.91 10.69
C THR A 125 -1.04 15.44 10.72
N ASN A 126 -1.82 16.03 11.64
CA ASN A 126 -1.74 17.45 12.00
C ASN A 126 -0.87 17.71 13.25
N LYS A 127 -0.15 16.70 13.75
CA LYS A 127 0.66 16.77 14.96
C LYS A 127 2.16 16.47 14.73
N PRO A 128 2.87 17.26 13.90
CA PRO A 128 4.24 16.96 13.51
C PRO A 128 5.23 16.90 14.69
N LYS A 129 5.06 17.75 15.70
CA LYS A 129 5.93 17.76 16.89
C LYS A 129 5.83 16.46 17.69
N GLU A 130 4.64 15.86 17.76
CA GLU A 130 4.44 14.58 18.46
C GLU A 130 5.10 13.43 17.71
N VAL A 131 4.99 13.41 16.37
CA VAL A 131 5.71 12.42 15.52
C VAL A 131 7.21 12.53 15.71
N THR A 132 7.77 13.75 15.62
CA THR A 132 9.21 13.95 15.77
C THR A 132 9.69 13.44 17.12
N ARG A 133 9.00 13.79 18.21
CA ARG A 133 9.34 13.31 19.56
C ARG A 133 9.25 11.79 19.68
N PHE A 134 8.20 11.19 19.11
CA PHE A 134 8.01 9.73 19.10
C PHE A 134 9.15 9.03 18.35
N CYS A 135 9.47 9.48 17.14
CA CYS A 135 10.55 8.89 16.32
C CYS A 135 11.93 9.06 16.98
N LEU A 136 12.22 10.21 17.61
CA LEU A 136 13.45 10.41 18.36
C LEU A 136 13.56 9.45 19.55
N ASN A 137 12.48 9.23 20.30
CA ASN A 137 12.49 8.29 21.41
C ASN A 137 12.69 6.85 20.93
N LEU A 138 12.02 6.47 19.85
CA LEU A 138 12.18 5.13 19.27
C LEU A 138 13.62 4.91 18.75
N SER A 139 14.20 5.91 18.13
CA SER A 139 15.59 5.89 17.63
C SER A 139 16.64 5.72 18.74
N LYS A 140 16.34 6.15 19.99
CA LYS A 140 17.24 5.96 21.13
C LYS A 140 17.29 4.51 21.65
N ILE A 141 16.20 3.76 21.45
CA ILE A 141 16.06 2.37 21.97
C ILE A 141 16.24 1.31 20.88
N ARG A 142 16.41 1.73 19.64
CA ARG A 142 16.60 0.85 18.48
C ARG A 142 17.95 1.07 17.80
N THR A 143 18.40 0.08 17.06
CA THR A 143 19.72 0.08 16.41
C THR A 143 19.84 1.07 15.27
N LYS A 144 18.75 1.40 14.60
CA LYS A 144 18.72 2.33 13.47
C LYS A 144 17.68 3.43 13.72
N PRO A 145 17.97 4.66 13.29
CA PRO A 145 17.08 5.80 13.48
C PRO A 145 15.79 5.64 12.66
N VAL A 146 14.69 6.16 13.19
CA VAL A 146 13.43 6.29 12.47
C VAL A 146 13.34 7.68 11.87
N VAL A 147 13.25 7.76 10.55
CA VAL A 147 13.19 9.00 9.77
C VAL A 147 11.76 9.24 9.31
N PRO A 148 11.03 10.17 9.93
CA PRO A 148 9.66 10.43 9.56
C PRO A 148 9.56 11.39 8.37
N LEU A 149 8.76 11.02 7.36
CA LEU A 149 8.15 11.92 6.40
C LEU A 149 6.78 12.32 6.95
N ILE A 150 6.58 13.60 7.25
CA ILE A 150 5.35 14.08 7.89
C ILE A 150 4.59 14.97 6.91
N LEU A 151 3.37 14.58 6.56
CA LEU A 151 2.50 15.33 5.67
C LEU A 151 1.10 15.49 6.27
N LYS A 152 0.40 16.55 5.88
CA LYS A 152 -1.05 16.62 6.04
C LYS A 152 -1.74 15.81 4.95
N LYS A 153 -2.99 15.41 5.18
CA LYS A 153 -3.77 14.64 4.21
C LYS A 153 -3.87 15.34 2.86
N GLU A 154 -4.17 16.64 2.88
CA GLU A 154 -4.34 17.46 1.68
C GLU A 154 -3.05 17.53 0.86
N ASP A 155 -1.90 17.67 1.54
CA ASP A 155 -0.58 17.74 0.89
C ASP A 155 -0.22 16.39 0.26
N PHE A 156 -0.47 15.28 0.95
CA PHE A 156 -0.23 13.94 0.42
C PHE A 156 -1.09 13.65 -0.82
N ILE A 157 -2.40 13.99 -0.77
CA ILE A 157 -3.30 13.87 -1.92
C ILE A 157 -2.80 14.72 -3.10
N LYS A 158 -2.35 15.94 -2.83
CA LYS A 158 -1.79 16.84 -3.85
C LYS A 158 -0.52 16.25 -4.48
N GLU A 159 0.37 15.67 -3.70
CA GLU A 159 1.57 15.02 -4.22
C GLU A 159 1.24 13.83 -5.12
N ILE A 160 0.27 13.00 -4.73
CA ILE A 160 -0.23 11.89 -5.54
C ILE A 160 -0.82 12.40 -6.86
N LYS A 161 -1.71 13.41 -6.81
CA LYS A 161 -2.33 13.99 -8.01
C LYS A 161 -1.30 14.61 -8.96
N ASN A 162 -0.25 15.22 -8.41
CA ASN A 162 0.87 15.78 -9.17
C ASN A 162 1.90 14.72 -9.61
N LYS A 163 1.61 13.44 -9.40
CA LYS A 163 2.48 12.31 -9.76
C LYS A 163 3.90 12.42 -9.21
N LYS A 164 4.06 12.95 -8.00
CA LYS A 164 5.37 13.03 -7.34
C LYS A 164 5.92 11.63 -7.11
N GLU A 165 7.13 11.39 -7.58
CA GLU A 165 7.76 10.06 -7.58
C GLU A 165 7.82 9.42 -6.20
N VAL A 166 8.19 10.19 -5.17
CA VAL A 166 8.26 9.70 -3.79
C VAL A 166 6.91 9.22 -3.29
N ALA A 167 5.84 10.04 -3.45
CA ALA A 167 4.50 9.68 -3.01
C ALA A 167 3.98 8.44 -3.75
N LEU A 168 4.21 8.35 -5.07
CA LEU A 168 3.83 7.18 -5.86
C LEU A 168 4.60 5.92 -5.45
N ASN A 169 5.90 6.05 -5.16
CA ASN A 169 6.71 4.92 -4.70
C ASN A 169 6.25 4.42 -3.34
N ILE A 170 5.95 5.31 -2.39
CA ILE A 170 5.41 4.96 -1.08
C ILE A 170 4.09 4.18 -1.23
N LEU A 171 3.17 4.61 -2.09
CA LEU A 171 1.92 3.89 -2.34
C LEU A 171 2.15 2.51 -2.97
N LYS A 172 3.09 2.40 -3.90
CA LYS A 172 3.37 1.16 -4.62
C LYS A 172 4.07 0.11 -3.77
N THR A 173 4.99 0.50 -2.92
CA THR A 173 5.91 -0.42 -2.23
C THR A 173 5.78 -0.43 -0.72
N GLY A 174 5.21 0.62 -0.12
CA GLY A 174 5.10 0.76 1.32
C GLY A 174 4.10 -0.20 1.96
N ILE A 175 4.33 -0.55 3.22
CA ILE A 175 3.42 -1.37 4.03
C ILE A 175 2.63 -0.47 4.97
N ILE A 176 1.31 -0.56 4.90
CA ILE A 176 0.40 0.23 5.75
C ILE A 176 0.41 -0.35 7.15
N LEU A 177 0.86 0.45 8.12
CA LEU A 177 0.88 0.08 9.52
C LEU A 177 -0.42 0.43 10.24
N LYS A 178 -1.05 1.52 9.81
CA LYS A 178 -2.31 2.03 10.36
C LYS A 178 -3.04 2.86 9.32
N GLY A 179 -4.37 2.83 9.34
CA GLY A 179 -5.21 3.71 8.53
C GLY A 179 -5.53 3.17 7.15
N GLU A 180 -5.71 1.85 7.00
CA GLU A 180 -6.10 1.22 5.74
C GLU A 180 -7.35 1.89 5.15
N SER A 181 -8.38 2.11 5.96
CA SER A 181 -9.63 2.79 5.54
C SER A 181 -9.41 4.25 5.11
N ALA A 182 -8.42 4.94 5.67
CA ALA A 182 -8.09 6.32 5.30
C ALA A 182 -7.43 6.42 3.92
N LEU A 183 -6.72 5.35 3.51
CA LEU A 183 -6.13 5.25 2.17
C LEU A 183 -7.18 4.93 1.09
N LEU A 184 -8.22 4.18 1.45
CA LEU A 184 -9.22 3.65 0.51
C LEU A 184 -10.41 4.59 0.28
N LYS A 185 -10.48 5.70 1.01
CA LYS A 185 -11.50 6.76 0.93
C LYS A 185 -10.91 8.05 0.38
#